data_cfcfc2920865a4de0e09a325f397c3e2
#
_entry.id   cfcfc2920865a4de0e09a325f397c3e2
#
_cell.length_a   1.000
_cell.length_b   1.000
_cell.length_c   1.000
_cell.angle_alpha   90.00
_cell.angle_beta   90.00
_cell.angle_gamma   90.00
#
_symmetry.space_group_name_H-M   'P 1'
#
loop_
_entity.id
_entity.type
_entity.pdbx_description
1 polymer ?
#
loop_
_entity_poly.entity_id
_entity_poly.type
_entity_poly.pdbx_seq_one_letter_code
_entity_poly.pdbx_strand_id
1 'polypeptide(L)'
;MIKPYPPLLLSFLCLFMSGCEMIDYHPYDVRINGETDVNAHNIAEIEQKCKDKTTIKFVTMGDSQRWYDETLDFVGEMNKRDDIDFVIHGGDMSDFGVTDEFLWQRDIMNKLHVPYVTLIGNHDCLGTGEETYRAVFGDPNFSFIAGRIKFVCLNTNAMEFDYSRPIPDFTFLEKELTDRKDEFDKTVVSMHVRPYADQFNNNVARVFHRYVTEFPGDRKSTRLNS
;
A
#
# COMPACT_ATOMS: atom_id res chain seq x y z
N MET A 1 49.20 31.56 -39.34
CA MET A 1 49.74 30.50 -38.47
C MET A 1 48.87 30.46 -37.22
N ILE A 2 48.03 29.46 -37.12
CA ILE A 2 47.15 29.26 -35.97
C ILE A 2 47.98 28.46 -34.94
N LYS A 3 48.25 29.03 -33.75
CA LYS A 3 48.95 28.32 -32.67
C LYS A 3 48.01 27.21 -32.14
N PRO A 4 48.50 25.97 -32.02
CA PRO A 4 47.71 24.90 -31.40
C PRO A 4 47.55 25.19 -29.91
N TYR A 5 46.32 25.12 -29.41
CA TYR A 5 46.03 25.18 -27.97
C TYR A 5 46.59 23.96 -27.27
N PRO A 6 47.14 24.10 -26.06
CA PRO A 6 47.78 23.00 -25.38
C PRO A 6 46.76 21.88 -25.07
N PRO A 7 47.18 20.60 -25.15
CA PRO A 7 46.30 19.44 -24.93
C PRO A 7 45.63 19.43 -23.55
N LEU A 8 46.13 20.17 -22.60
CA LEU A 8 45.56 20.34 -21.25
C LEU A 8 44.18 21.01 -21.27
N LEU A 9 43.92 21.94 -22.23
CA LEU A 9 42.64 22.62 -22.33
C LEU A 9 41.53 21.69 -22.88
N LEU A 10 41.91 20.77 -23.76
CA LEU A 10 40.99 19.78 -24.34
C LEU A 10 40.63 18.73 -23.31
N SER A 11 41.58 18.29 -22.45
CA SER A 11 41.29 17.36 -21.37
C SER A 11 40.39 17.95 -20.28
N PHE A 12 40.48 19.25 -20.01
CA PHE A 12 39.57 19.93 -19.05
C PHE A 12 38.17 20.05 -19.60
N LEU A 13 37.99 20.26 -20.91
CA LEU A 13 36.68 20.35 -21.55
C LEU A 13 35.97 18.98 -21.58
N CYS A 14 36.74 17.88 -21.76
CA CYS A 14 36.15 16.52 -21.71
C CYS A 14 35.70 16.12 -20.30
N LEU A 15 36.34 16.63 -19.23
CA LEU A 15 35.91 16.39 -17.85
C LEU A 15 34.56 17.06 -17.48
N PHE A 16 34.22 18.18 -18.16
CA PHE A 16 32.93 18.83 -17.96
C PHE A 16 31.78 18.18 -18.75
N MET A 17 32.09 17.37 -19.77
CA MET A 17 31.06 16.69 -20.57
C MET A 17 30.59 15.37 -19.95
N SER A 18 31.35 14.78 -19.00
CA SER A 18 30.97 13.55 -18.27
C SER A 18 30.10 13.83 -17.02
N GLY A 19 29.79 15.08 -16.74
CA GLY A 19 28.95 15.45 -15.59
C GLY A 19 27.44 15.45 -15.83
N CYS A 20 26.97 15.19 -17.06
CA CYS A 20 25.55 15.24 -17.38
C CYS A 20 24.76 13.99 -16.99
N GLU A 21 25.41 12.90 -16.56
CA GLU A 21 24.70 11.69 -16.10
C GLU A 21 24.42 11.69 -14.59
N MET A 22 24.83 12.71 -13.84
CA MET A 22 24.62 12.76 -12.39
C MET A 22 23.29 13.40 -11.96
N ILE A 23 22.41 13.83 -12.88
CA ILE A 23 21.12 14.44 -12.54
C ILE A 23 20.02 13.81 -13.41
N ASP A 24 19.92 12.52 -13.38
CA ASP A 24 18.89 11.79 -14.14
C ASP A 24 17.90 11.08 -13.22
N TYR A 25 17.71 11.59 -11.99
CA TYR A 25 16.78 11.08 -11.03
C TYR A 25 15.70 12.12 -10.73
N HIS A 26 14.47 11.85 -11.18
CA HIS A 26 13.31 12.61 -10.75
C HIS A 26 12.66 11.88 -9.56
N PRO A 27 12.26 12.57 -8.47
CA PRO A 27 11.65 11.92 -7.30
C PRO A 27 10.43 11.06 -7.62
N TYR A 28 9.73 11.33 -8.71
CA TYR A 28 8.59 10.58 -9.22
C TYR A 28 8.97 9.47 -10.23
N ASP A 29 10.25 9.22 -10.48
CA ASP A 29 10.66 8.07 -11.28
C ASP A 29 10.40 6.78 -10.50
N VAL A 30 9.62 5.87 -11.08
CA VAL A 30 9.30 4.58 -10.45
C VAL A 30 10.49 3.63 -10.61
N ARG A 31 11.50 3.79 -9.76
CA ARG A 31 12.69 2.93 -9.70
C ARG A 31 12.68 2.13 -8.42
N ILE A 32 12.22 0.90 -8.50
CA ILE A 32 12.07 0.05 -7.34
C ILE A 32 13.34 -0.75 -7.10
N ASN A 33 13.88 -0.62 -5.90
CA ASN A 33 14.98 -1.43 -5.38
C ASN A 33 14.45 -2.31 -4.24
N GLY A 34 14.95 -3.54 -4.15
CA GLY A 34 14.56 -4.48 -3.10
C GLY A 34 13.29 -5.24 -3.40
N GLU A 35 12.53 -5.56 -2.38
CA GLU A 35 11.35 -6.41 -2.47
C GLU A 35 10.19 -5.74 -3.19
N THR A 36 9.48 -6.51 -3.99
CA THR A 36 8.24 -6.16 -4.72
C THR A 36 7.15 -7.17 -4.39
N ASP A 37 5.91 -6.89 -4.80
CA ASP A 37 4.76 -7.76 -4.53
C ASP A 37 4.60 -8.12 -3.05
N VAL A 38 4.94 -7.19 -2.17
CA VAL A 38 5.01 -7.37 -0.71
C VAL A 38 3.70 -7.92 -0.14
N ASN A 39 2.55 -7.38 -0.59
CA ASN A 39 1.26 -7.87 -0.12
C ASN A 39 1.06 -9.35 -0.49
N ALA A 40 1.40 -9.76 -1.71
CA ALA A 40 1.21 -11.13 -2.15
C ALA A 40 2.07 -12.13 -1.34
N HIS A 41 3.33 -11.78 -1.07
CA HIS A 41 4.22 -12.61 -0.25
C HIS A 41 3.70 -12.73 1.19
N ASN A 42 3.34 -11.61 1.79
CA ASN A 42 2.84 -11.60 3.17
C ASN A 42 1.46 -12.26 3.30
N ILE A 43 0.59 -12.12 2.31
CA ILE A 43 -0.72 -12.83 2.28
C ILE A 43 -0.50 -14.33 2.30
N ALA A 44 0.41 -14.86 1.49
CA ALA A 44 0.70 -16.29 1.49
C ALA A 44 1.18 -16.77 2.88
N GLU A 45 2.00 -15.98 3.56
CA GLU A 45 2.44 -16.26 4.93
C GLU A 45 1.29 -16.18 5.94
N ILE A 46 0.44 -15.14 5.88
CA ILE A 46 -0.73 -14.98 6.75
C ILE A 46 -1.66 -16.17 6.60
N GLU A 47 -2.03 -16.53 5.36
CA GLU A 47 -2.93 -17.65 5.10
C GLU A 47 -2.36 -18.97 5.64
N GLN A 48 -1.08 -19.21 5.44
CA GLN A 48 -0.41 -20.40 5.95
C GLN A 48 -0.38 -20.45 7.48
N LYS A 49 0.02 -19.36 8.14
CA LYS A 49 0.12 -19.28 9.61
C LYS A 49 -1.23 -19.33 10.31
N CYS A 50 -2.26 -18.80 9.67
CA CYS A 50 -3.58 -18.65 10.26
C CYS A 50 -4.55 -19.77 9.89
N LYS A 51 -4.18 -20.71 9.00
CA LYS A 51 -5.06 -21.72 8.41
C LYS A 51 -5.95 -22.46 9.44
N ASP A 52 -5.38 -22.87 10.55
CA ASP A 52 -6.08 -23.69 11.57
C ASP A 52 -6.46 -22.87 12.82
N LYS A 53 -6.31 -21.54 12.77
CA LYS A 53 -6.62 -20.68 13.91
C LYS A 53 -8.13 -20.39 13.97
N THR A 54 -8.69 -20.50 15.17
CA THR A 54 -10.08 -20.15 15.46
C THR A 54 -10.25 -18.70 15.92
N THR A 55 -9.15 -18.09 16.36
CA THR A 55 -9.10 -16.68 16.78
C THR A 55 -7.95 -16.00 16.05
N ILE A 56 -8.24 -14.88 15.42
CA ILE A 56 -7.26 -14.07 14.72
C ILE A 56 -7.08 -12.74 15.48
N LYS A 57 -5.83 -12.42 15.78
CA LYS A 57 -5.45 -11.16 16.42
C LYS A 57 -4.58 -10.37 15.46
N PHE A 58 -5.08 -9.28 14.98
CA PHE A 58 -4.33 -8.38 14.10
C PHE A 58 -4.33 -6.96 14.66
N VAL A 59 -3.35 -6.18 14.27
CA VAL A 59 -3.21 -4.78 14.61
C VAL A 59 -3.38 -3.96 13.35
N THR A 60 -3.97 -2.78 13.50
CA THR A 60 -4.11 -1.81 12.42
C THR A 60 -3.36 -0.54 12.78
N MET A 61 -2.67 0.02 11.82
CA MET A 61 -2.05 1.34 11.85
C MET A 61 -2.25 2.02 10.50
N GLY A 62 -1.96 3.28 10.36
CA GLY A 62 -2.05 4.02 9.09
C GLY A 62 -1.56 5.44 9.26
N ASP A 63 -1.63 6.23 8.18
CA ASP A 63 -1.22 7.63 8.17
C ASP A 63 0.22 7.83 8.67
N SER A 64 1.12 6.92 8.31
CA SER A 64 2.52 6.92 8.76
C SER A 64 3.39 7.94 8.02
N GLN A 65 3.06 8.24 6.77
CA GLN A 65 3.67 9.30 5.95
C GLN A 65 5.15 9.56 6.28
N ARG A 66 5.47 10.77 6.77
CA ARG A 66 6.81 11.23 7.18
C ARG A 66 7.25 10.79 8.59
N TRP A 67 6.40 10.06 9.33
CA TRP A 67 6.63 9.65 10.71
C TRP A 67 7.44 8.35 10.78
N TYR A 68 8.65 8.37 10.21
CA TYR A 68 9.49 7.17 10.11
C TYR A 68 9.99 6.67 11.46
N ASP A 69 10.34 7.58 12.37
CA ASP A 69 10.82 7.22 13.71
C ASP A 69 9.68 6.61 14.54
N GLU A 70 8.49 7.18 14.49
CA GLU A 70 7.29 6.66 15.17
C GLU A 70 6.88 5.30 14.56
N THR A 71 7.05 5.12 13.25
CA THR A 71 6.82 3.82 12.61
C THR A 71 7.85 2.78 13.07
N LEU A 72 9.10 3.16 13.25
CA LEU A 72 10.13 2.31 13.84
C LEU A 72 9.81 1.94 15.29
N ASP A 73 9.33 2.89 16.09
CA ASP A 73 8.90 2.65 17.46
C ASP A 73 7.70 1.68 17.50
N PHE A 74 6.71 1.87 16.61
CA PHE A 74 5.60 0.94 16.45
C PHE A 74 6.09 -0.48 16.13
N VAL A 75 7.00 -0.63 15.17
CA VAL A 75 7.60 -1.93 14.82
C VAL A 75 8.31 -2.54 16.04
N GLY A 76 9.06 -1.72 16.78
CA GLY A 76 9.74 -2.15 18.00
C GLY A 76 8.77 -2.65 19.08
N GLU A 77 7.62 -1.99 19.25
CA GLU A 77 6.59 -2.42 20.19
C GLU A 77 5.85 -3.69 19.71
N MET A 78 5.57 -3.79 18.42
CA MET A 78 4.95 -5.00 17.86
C MET A 78 5.85 -6.23 17.98
N ASN A 79 7.16 -6.06 17.78
CA ASN A 79 8.13 -7.14 17.87
C ASN A 79 8.36 -7.67 19.30
N LYS A 80 7.87 -6.97 20.33
CA LYS A 80 7.82 -7.47 21.71
C LYS A 80 6.61 -8.37 21.99
N ARG A 81 5.69 -8.48 21.03
CA ARG A 81 4.43 -9.23 21.16
C ARG A 81 4.50 -10.50 20.37
N ASP A 82 4.11 -11.60 20.99
CA ASP A 82 4.03 -12.95 20.41
C ASP A 82 2.57 -13.38 20.12
N ASP A 83 1.61 -12.53 20.49
CA ASP A 83 0.18 -12.83 20.38
C ASP A 83 -0.50 -12.19 19.13
N ILE A 84 0.25 -11.50 18.28
CA ILE A 84 -0.25 -10.87 17.05
C ILE A 84 0.02 -11.77 15.83
N ASP A 85 -0.99 -11.95 14.99
CA ASP A 85 -0.89 -12.77 13.78
C ASP A 85 -0.33 -11.98 12.60
N PHE A 86 -0.77 -10.74 12.41
CA PHE A 86 -0.32 -9.84 11.35
C PHE A 86 -0.70 -8.38 11.62
N VAL A 87 -0.19 -7.48 10.78
CA VAL A 87 -0.50 -6.05 10.81
C VAL A 87 -1.18 -5.63 9.51
N ILE A 88 -2.16 -4.73 9.58
CA ILE A 88 -2.73 -4.03 8.41
C ILE A 88 -2.32 -2.56 8.50
N HIS A 89 -1.58 -2.09 7.50
CA HIS A 89 -1.33 -0.67 7.32
C HIS A 89 -2.47 -0.06 6.48
N GLY A 90 -3.15 0.92 7.02
CA GLY A 90 -4.39 1.46 6.47
C GLY A 90 -4.24 2.45 5.31
N GLY A 91 -3.04 2.64 4.79
CA GLY A 91 -2.75 3.63 3.74
C GLY A 91 -2.09 4.89 4.27
N ASP A 92 -1.79 5.83 3.36
CA ASP A 92 -1.01 7.04 3.62
C ASP A 92 0.38 6.70 4.17
N MET A 93 1.12 5.88 3.42
CA MET A 93 2.52 5.58 3.69
C MET A 93 3.45 6.67 3.18
N SER A 94 3.10 7.28 2.05
CA SER A 94 3.81 8.42 1.48
C SER A 94 3.10 9.74 1.84
N ASP A 95 3.85 10.84 1.82
CA ASP A 95 3.29 12.18 2.00
C ASP A 95 2.96 12.84 0.64
N PHE A 96 3.76 12.54 -0.38
CA PHE A 96 3.67 13.15 -1.71
C PHE A 96 3.60 12.14 -2.87
N GLY A 97 3.51 10.85 -2.61
CA GLY A 97 3.54 9.83 -3.65
C GLY A 97 4.92 9.64 -4.29
N VAL A 98 5.98 10.03 -3.58
CA VAL A 98 7.36 9.91 -4.04
C VAL A 98 7.86 8.49 -3.83
N THR A 99 8.57 7.92 -4.82
CA THR A 99 9.03 6.53 -4.79
C THR A 99 9.82 6.19 -3.53
N ASP A 100 10.76 7.03 -3.12
CA ASP A 100 11.59 6.78 -1.94
C ASP A 100 10.77 6.69 -0.64
N GLU A 101 9.66 7.44 -0.51
CA GLU A 101 8.80 7.37 0.67
C GLU A 101 8.19 5.98 0.85
N PHE A 102 7.74 5.35 -0.23
CA PHE A 102 7.24 3.97 -0.20
C PHE A 102 8.35 2.97 0.14
N LEU A 103 9.55 3.16 -0.42
CA LEU A 103 10.67 2.28 -0.15
C LEU A 103 11.11 2.38 1.32
N TRP A 104 11.19 3.58 1.88
CA TRP A 104 11.53 3.77 3.29
C TRP A 104 10.49 3.13 4.23
N GLN A 105 9.20 3.35 3.97
CA GLN A 105 8.13 2.73 4.78
C GLN A 105 8.14 1.20 4.65
N ARG A 106 8.31 0.65 3.44
CA ARG A 106 8.48 -0.79 3.23
C ARG A 106 9.65 -1.33 4.06
N ASP A 107 10.81 -0.68 3.98
CA ASP A 107 12.03 -1.14 4.64
C ASP A 107 11.92 -1.06 6.18
N ILE A 108 11.10 -0.15 6.69
CA ILE A 108 10.75 -0.09 8.12
C ILE A 108 9.79 -1.22 8.46
N MET A 109 8.69 -1.37 7.73
CA MET A 109 7.68 -2.39 7.99
C MET A 109 8.23 -3.81 7.84
N ASN A 110 9.18 -4.03 6.95
CA ASN A 110 9.88 -5.32 6.79
C ASN A 110 10.70 -5.75 8.01
N LYS A 111 10.86 -4.89 9.02
CA LYS A 111 11.47 -5.25 10.30
C LYS A 111 10.48 -5.87 11.29
N LEU A 112 9.21 -5.94 10.96
CA LEU A 112 8.22 -6.67 11.76
C LEU A 112 8.55 -8.17 11.78
N HIS A 113 8.36 -8.80 12.94
CA HIS A 113 8.47 -10.27 13.09
C HIS A 113 7.21 -11.01 12.64
N VAL A 114 6.14 -10.28 12.35
CA VAL A 114 4.88 -10.81 11.82
C VAL A 114 4.64 -10.22 10.43
N PRO A 115 3.96 -10.94 9.52
CA PRO A 115 3.63 -10.41 8.22
C PRO A 115 2.69 -9.21 8.31
N TYR A 116 2.71 -8.35 7.30
CA TYR A 116 1.83 -7.21 7.19
C TYR A 116 1.27 -7.06 5.78
N VAL A 117 0.14 -6.39 5.65
CA VAL A 117 -0.40 -5.93 4.37
C VAL A 117 -0.66 -4.44 4.41
N THR A 118 -0.58 -3.79 3.26
CA THR A 118 -0.81 -2.35 3.16
C THR A 118 -2.00 -2.06 2.24
N LEU A 119 -2.83 -1.11 2.64
CA LEU A 119 -3.81 -0.48 1.76
C LEU A 119 -3.19 0.76 1.11
N ILE A 120 -3.80 1.22 0.03
CA ILE A 120 -3.45 2.51 -0.57
C ILE A 120 -4.28 3.62 0.06
N GLY A 121 -3.62 4.70 0.51
CA GLY A 121 -4.27 5.91 0.98
C GLY A 121 -4.34 6.99 -0.10
N ASN A 122 -4.93 8.13 0.21
CA ASN A 122 -5.09 9.20 -0.76
C ASN A 122 -3.76 9.93 -1.06
N HIS A 123 -2.89 10.11 -0.07
CA HIS A 123 -1.54 10.65 -0.30
C HIS A 123 -0.70 9.71 -1.17
N ASP A 124 -0.91 8.41 -1.06
CA ASP A 124 -0.24 7.39 -1.87
C ASP A 124 -0.67 7.43 -3.36
N CYS A 125 -1.74 8.16 -3.69
CA CYS A 125 -2.21 8.33 -5.07
C CYS A 125 -1.62 9.57 -5.75
N LEU A 126 -0.88 10.43 -5.04
CA LEU A 126 -0.32 11.67 -5.59
C LEU A 126 0.82 11.38 -6.58
N GLY A 127 0.98 12.25 -7.57
CA GLY A 127 2.06 12.12 -8.57
C GLY A 127 2.04 10.76 -9.28
N THR A 128 3.12 9.99 -9.15
CA THR A 128 3.25 8.60 -9.64
C THR A 128 3.07 7.56 -8.53
N GLY A 129 2.50 7.97 -7.40
CA GLY A 129 2.43 7.15 -6.20
C GLY A 129 1.61 5.86 -6.38
N GLU A 130 0.48 5.89 -7.12
CA GLU A 130 -0.27 4.65 -7.41
C GLU A 130 0.59 3.64 -8.21
N GLU A 131 1.36 4.13 -9.19
CA GLU A 131 2.25 3.28 -9.99
C GLU A 131 3.35 2.67 -9.09
N THR A 132 3.93 3.50 -8.23
CA THR A 132 4.92 3.05 -7.24
C THR A 132 4.33 2.04 -6.26
N TYR A 133 3.14 2.34 -5.71
CA TYR A 133 2.44 1.41 -4.81
C TYR A 133 2.24 0.05 -5.48
N ARG A 134 1.73 0.03 -6.74
CA ARG A 134 1.53 -1.21 -7.50
C ARG A 134 2.83 -1.98 -7.72
N ALA A 135 3.92 -1.27 -7.99
CA ALA A 135 5.22 -1.89 -8.19
C ALA A 135 5.81 -2.49 -6.92
N VAL A 136 5.58 -1.87 -5.76
CA VAL A 136 6.13 -2.32 -4.47
C VAL A 136 5.19 -3.31 -3.78
N PHE A 137 3.90 -3.00 -3.68
CA PHE A 137 2.96 -3.75 -2.85
C PHE A 137 1.98 -4.61 -3.65
N GLY A 138 1.78 -4.34 -4.93
CA GLY A 138 0.86 -5.06 -5.80
C GLY A 138 -0.47 -4.33 -6.02
N ASP A 139 -1.52 -5.06 -6.40
CA ASP A 139 -2.83 -4.46 -6.67
C ASP A 139 -3.42 -3.80 -5.40
N PRO A 140 -3.98 -2.58 -5.50
CA PRO A 140 -4.60 -1.91 -4.36
C PRO A 140 -5.96 -2.51 -3.93
N ASN A 141 -6.55 -3.38 -4.76
CA ASN A 141 -7.70 -4.20 -4.39
C ASN A 141 -7.26 -5.66 -4.26
N PHE A 142 -7.33 -6.21 -3.07
CA PHE A 142 -6.92 -7.60 -2.82
C PHE A 142 -7.74 -8.21 -1.69
N SER A 143 -7.70 -9.53 -1.59
CA SER A 143 -8.33 -10.25 -0.48
C SER A 143 -7.45 -11.40 -0.02
N PHE A 144 -7.67 -11.83 1.23
CA PHE A 144 -7.03 -13.01 1.81
C PHE A 144 -7.90 -13.59 2.92
N ILE A 145 -7.58 -14.83 3.33
CA ILE A 145 -8.31 -15.53 4.39
C ILE A 145 -7.34 -15.85 5.54
N ALA A 146 -7.67 -15.36 6.73
CA ALA A 146 -6.97 -15.72 7.96
C ALA A 146 -7.92 -16.54 8.86
N GLY A 147 -7.60 -17.80 9.08
CA GLY A 147 -8.51 -18.75 9.71
C GLY A 147 -9.80 -18.92 8.88
N ARG A 148 -10.94 -18.51 9.44
CA ARG A 148 -12.22 -18.48 8.72
C ARG A 148 -12.77 -17.05 8.54
N ILE A 149 -11.87 -16.09 8.42
CA ILE A 149 -12.20 -14.67 8.21
C ILE A 149 -11.59 -14.21 6.89
N LYS A 150 -12.42 -13.77 5.96
CA LYS A 150 -11.99 -13.13 4.72
C LYS A 150 -11.75 -11.65 4.96
N PHE A 151 -10.59 -11.17 4.56
CA PHE A 151 -10.25 -9.75 4.54
C PHE A 151 -10.34 -9.27 3.10
N VAL A 152 -11.17 -8.24 2.87
CA VAL A 152 -11.35 -7.59 1.56
C VAL A 152 -10.80 -6.18 1.69
N CYS A 153 -9.69 -5.91 1.02
CA CYS A 153 -8.98 -4.65 1.06
C CYS A 153 -9.23 -3.87 -0.23
N LEU A 154 -9.63 -2.61 -0.11
CA LEU A 154 -10.17 -1.82 -1.22
C LEU A 154 -9.48 -0.47 -1.36
N ASN A 155 -9.16 -0.09 -2.59
CA ASN A 155 -8.96 1.30 -2.94
C ASN A 155 -10.32 2.01 -2.98
N THR A 156 -10.45 3.09 -2.20
CA THR A 156 -11.66 3.91 -2.12
C THR A 156 -11.36 5.40 -2.35
N ASN A 157 -10.16 5.74 -2.81
CA ASN A 157 -9.66 7.11 -3.00
C ASN A 157 -10.14 7.71 -4.33
N ALA A 158 -11.46 7.80 -4.54
CA ALA A 158 -12.04 8.20 -5.82
C ALA A 158 -11.74 9.66 -6.17
N MET A 159 -11.61 10.54 -5.18
CA MET A 159 -11.35 11.98 -5.37
C MET A 159 -9.99 12.21 -6.02
N GLU A 160 -8.99 11.41 -5.69
CA GLU A 160 -7.62 11.53 -6.24
C GLU A 160 -7.55 11.30 -7.76
N PHE A 161 -8.61 10.76 -8.34
CA PHE A 161 -8.76 10.51 -9.77
C PHE A 161 -9.90 11.33 -10.40
N ASP A 162 -10.31 12.44 -9.77
CA ASP A 162 -11.44 13.26 -10.20
C ASP A 162 -12.71 12.47 -10.49
N TYR A 163 -12.92 11.37 -9.73
CA TYR A 163 -14.03 10.40 -9.92
C TYR A 163 -14.10 9.80 -11.34
N SER A 164 -13.01 9.84 -12.10
CA SER A 164 -12.95 9.36 -13.49
C SER A 164 -12.78 7.84 -13.61
N ARG A 165 -12.45 7.19 -12.50
CA ARG A 165 -12.24 5.73 -12.43
C ARG A 165 -13.34 5.05 -11.63
N PRO A 166 -13.61 3.75 -11.87
CA PRO A 166 -14.58 2.97 -11.09
C PRO A 166 -14.00 2.62 -9.71
N ILE A 167 -13.94 3.61 -8.81
CA ILE A 167 -13.49 3.47 -7.43
C ILE A 167 -14.67 3.80 -6.51
N PRO A 168 -15.09 2.87 -5.61
CA PRO A 168 -14.59 1.49 -5.43
C PRO A 168 -14.85 0.57 -6.64
N ASP A 169 -14.02 -0.45 -6.82
CA ASP A 169 -14.19 -1.43 -7.88
C ASP A 169 -15.29 -2.45 -7.53
N PHE A 170 -16.47 -2.27 -8.14
CA PHE A 170 -17.60 -3.17 -7.92
C PHE A 170 -17.42 -4.53 -8.58
N THR A 171 -16.64 -4.63 -9.68
CA THR A 171 -16.36 -5.91 -10.32
C THR A 171 -15.52 -6.79 -9.39
N PHE A 172 -14.54 -6.19 -8.73
CA PHE A 172 -13.77 -6.87 -7.70
C PHE A 172 -14.68 -7.30 -6.53
N LEU A 173 -15.53 -6.41 -6.03
CA LEU A 173 -16.45 -6.74 -4.92
C LEU A 173 -17.41 -7.90 -5.28
N GLU A 174 -17.99 -7.89 -6.49
CA GLU A 174 -18.86 -8.97 -6.97
C GLU A 174 -18.13 -10.32 -7.01
N LYS A 175 -16.90 -10.33 -7.52
CA LYS A 175 -16.07 -11.52 -7.52
C LYS A 175 -15.84 -12.04 -6.10
N GLU A 176 -15.48 -11.14 -5.19
CA GLU A 176 -15.12 -11.51 -3.80
C GLU A 176 -16.30 -12.04 -2.97
N LEU A 177 -17.56 -11.71 -3.34
CA LEU A 177 -18.74 -12.30 -2.70
C LEU A 177 -18.85 -13.81 -2.88
N THR A 178 -18.33 -14.34 -3.98
CA THR A 178 -18.44 -15.77 -4.34
C THR A 178 -17.12 -16.52 -4.30
N ASP A 179 -16.00 -15.80 -4.43
CA ASP A 179 -14.68 -16.40 -4.44
C ASP A 179 -14.35 -17.00 -3.07
N ARG A 180 -13.94 -18.28 -3.06
CA ARG A 180 -13.55 -19.04 -1.86
C ARG A 180 -14.62 -19.06 -0.76
N LYS A 181 -15.90 -18.94 -1.11
CA LYS A 181 -16.99 -18.71 -0.13
C LYS A 181 -17.16 -19.81 0.92
N ASP A 182 -16.71 -21.02 0.65
CA ASP A 182 -16.78 -22.15 1.59
C ASP A 182 -15.61 -22.14 2.60
N GLU A 183 -14.64 -21.25 2.43
CA GLU A 183 -13.46 -21.16 3.27
C GLU A 183 -13.59 -20.14 4.41
N PHE A 184 -14.62 -19.30 4.42
CA PHE A 184 -14.82 -18.28 5.46
C PHE A 184 -16.27 -18.16 5.91
N ASP A 185 -16.45 -17.68 7.14
CA ASP A 185 -17.77 -17.45 7.77
C ASP A 185 -17.98 -15.98 8.11
N LYS A 186 -16.91 -15.18 8.11
CA LYS A 186 -16.91 -13.76 8.44
C LYS A 186 -16.08 -12.98 7.44
N THR A 187 -16.44 -11.70 7.28
CA THR A 187 -15.68 -10.80 6.41
C THR A 187 -15.35 -9.49 7.13
N VAL A 188 -14.10 -9.06 6.96
CA VAL A 188 -13.64 -7.72 7.34
C VAL A 188 -13.34 -6.97 6.06
N VAL A 189 -14.02 -5.85 5.84
CA VAL A 189 -13.76 -4.95 4.72
C VAL A 189 -12.89 -3.79 5.22
N SER A 190 -11.70 -3.66 4.67
CA SER A 190 -10.71 -2.65 5.04
C SER A 190 -10.54 -1.64 3.90
N MET A 191 -10.51 -0.37 4.24
CA MET A 191 -10.38 0.73 3.29
C MET A 191 -9.78 1.95 3.98
N HIS A 192 -9.09 2.78 3.23
CA HIS A 192 -8.56 4.05 3.76
C HIS A 192 -9.69 5.08 3.87
N VAL A 193 -10.37 5.40 2.78
CA VAL A 193 -11.48 6.38 2.75
C VAL A 193 -12.80 5.68 3.00
N ARG A 194 -13.50 6.06 4.08
CA ARG A 194 -14.82 5.50 4.41
C ARG A 194 -15.93 6.06 3.52
N PRO A 195 -17.02 5.33 3.30
CA PRO A 195 -18.26 5.88 2.72
C PRO A 195 -18.71 7.13 3.48
N TYR A 196 -19.21 8.09 2.73
CA TYR A 196 -19.67 9.41 3.19
C TYR A 196 -18.57 10.35 3.69
N ALA A 197 -17.28 10.03 3.49
CA ALA A 197 -16.21 11.01 3.54
C ALA A 197 -16.14 11.80 2.23
N ASP A 198 -15.52 12.99 2.25
CA ASP A 198 -15.45 13.86 1.07
C ASP A 198 -14.65 13.23 -0.09
N GLN A 199 -13.64 12.43 0.23
CA GLN A 199 -12.78 11.76 -0.75
C GLN A 199 -13.42 10.50 -1.37
N PHE A 200 -14.52 9.98 -0.77
CA PHE A 200 -15.23 8.82 -1.28
C PHE A 200 -16.18 9.24 -2.43
N ASN A 201 -16.39 8.34 -3.39
CA ASN A 201 -17.45 8.56 -4.38
C ASN A 201 -18.83 8.37 -3.76
N ASN A 202 -19.38 9.44 -3.19
CA ASN A 202 -20.64 9.40 -2.48
C ASN A 202 -21.87 9.14 -3.38
N ASN A 203 -21.73 9.27 -4.71
CA ASN A 203 -22.79 8.89 -5.65
C ASN A 203 -23.07 7.39 -5.62
N VAL A 204 -22.07 6.57 -5.28
CA VAL A 204 -22.19 5.11 -5.21
C VAL A 204 -22.23 4.56 -3.79
N ALA A 205 -22.16 5.41 -2.75
CA ALA A 205 -22.05 4.97 -1.36
C ALA A 205 -23.18 4.01 -0.92
N ARG A 206 -24.43 4.23 -1.40
CA ARG A 206 -25.56 3.33 -1.10
C ARG A 206 -25.41 1.96 -1.77
N VAL A 207 -24.93 1.93 -3.01
CA VAL A 207 -24.66 0.69 -3.74
C VAL A 207 -23.52 -0.06 -3.06
N PHE A 208 -22.43 0.63 -2.73
CA PHE A 208 -21.31 0.08 -1.98
C PHE A 208 -21.78 -0.55 -0.66
N HIS A 209 -22.60 0.15 0.10
CA HIS A 209 -23.13 -0.38 1.36
C HIS A 209 -23.92 -1.67 1.14
N ARG A 210 -24.74 -1.79 0.08
CA ARG A 210 -25.44 -3.03 -0.25
C ARG A 210 -24.49 -4.18 -0.49
N TYR A 211 -23.46 -3.98 -1.34
CA TYR A 211 -22.46 -5.03 -1.60
C TYR A 211 -21.77 -5.49 -0.32
N VAL A 212 -21.29 -4.54 0.48
CA VAL A 212 -20.62 -4.87 1.74
C VAL A 212 -21.54 -5.64 2.70
N THR A 213 -22.85 -5.40 2.65
CA THR A 213 -23.82 -6.12 3.49
C THR A 213 -24.18 -7.52 2.99
N GLU A 214 -23.80 -7.89 1.79
CA GLU A 214 -23.99 -9.24 1.23
C GLU A 214 -22.91 -10.22 1.70
N PHE A 215 -21.75 -9.72 2.16
CA PHE A 215 -20.73 -10.58 2.74
C PHE A 215 -21.20 -11.22 4.05
N PRO A 216 -20.83 -12.51 4.31
CA PRO A 216 -21.22 -13.19 5.54
C PRO A 216 -20.53 -12.59 6.77
N GLY A 217 -21.23 -12.65 7.92
CA GLY A 217 -20.70 -12.32 9.23
C GLY A 217 -21.16 -11.01 9.85
N ASP A 218 -20.71 -10.76 11.09
CA ASP A 218 -20.98 -9.52 11.81
C ASP A 218 -20.25 -8.34 11.16
N ARG A 219 -21.01 -7.31 10.86
CA ARG A 219 -20.56 -6.14 10.11
C ARG A 219 -19.67 -5.25 10.97
N LYS A 220 -18.37 -5.38 10.80
CA LYS A 220 -17.41 -4.41 11.33
C LYS A 220 -16.64 -3.77 10.18
N SER A 221 -16.98 -2.54 9.86
CA SER A 221 -16.15 -1.66 9.06
C SER A 221 -15.04 -1.11 9.96
N THR A 222 -13.80 -1.44 9.67
CA THR A 222 -12.66 -0.84 10.38
C THR A 222 -12.27 0.42 9.63
N ARG A 223 -12.55 1.57 10.24
CA ARG A 223 -12.02 2.85 9.81
C ARG A 223 -10.59 2.96 10.35
N LEU A 224 -9.63 3.14 9.46
CA LEU A 224 -8.28 3.53 9.77
C LEU A 224 -8.12 4.97 9.28
N ASN A 225 -8.50 5.93 10.06
CA ASN A 225 -7.93 7.26 9.95
C ASN A 225 -8.37 8.16 11.09
N SER A 226 -7.51 9.09 11.30
CA SER A 226 -7.50 10.25 12.21
C SER A 226 -8.82 11.01 12.35
#